data_935112ea96073e4765f40af634008ccf
#
_entry.id   935112ea96073e4765f40af634008ccf
#
_cell.length_a   1.000
_cell.length_b   1.000
_cell.length_c   1.000
_cell.angle_alpha   90.00
_cell.angle_beta   90.00
_cell.angle_gamma   90.00
#
_symmetry.space_group_name_H-M   'P 1'
#
loop_
_entity.id
_entity.type
_entity.pdbx_description
1 polymer ?
#
loop_
_entity_poly.entity_id
_entity_poly.type
_entity_poly.pdbx_seq_one_letter_code
_entity_poly.pdbx_strand_id
1 'polypeptide(L)' 'MIETVIALLLVLNGNIIEHTYKASMADCLKSRRIAQREVNPESVIFSCKKLKVKTEIYMGGKKILKILEDKP' A
#
# COMPACT_ATOMS: atom_id res chain seq x y z
N MET A 1 -15.45 3.08 6.77
CA MET A 1 -14.73 3.96 7.69
C MET A 1 -13.65 4.71 6.93
N ILE A 2 -13.51 5.99 7.19
CA ILE A 2 -12.47 6.82 6.52
C ILE A 2 -11.36 7.07 7.53
N GLU A 3 -10.14 6.75 7.18
CA GLU A 3 -8.99 6.93 8.05
C GLU A 3 -7.70 7.09 7.27
N THR A 4 -6.67 7.61 7.93
CA THR A 4 -5.33 7.70 7.37
C THR A 4 -4.56 6.45 7.77
N VAL A 5 -4.06 5.73 6.80
CA VAL A 5 -3.32 4.49 7.02
C VAL A 5 -2.02 4.49 6.26
N ILE A 6 -1.13 3.59 6.64
CA ILE A 6 0.10 3.32 5.90
C ILE A 6 -0.21 2.19 4.94
N ALA A 7 0.07 2.40 3.67
CA ALA A 7 -0.21 1.42 2.64
C ALA A 7 1.02 1.13 1.79
N LEU A 8 1.17 -0.14 1.44
CA LEU A 8 2.15 -0.59 0.47
C LEU A 8 1.47 -0.61 -0.90
N LEU A 9 1.99 0.19 -1.80
CA LEU A 9 1.45 0.32 -3.15
C LEU A 9 2.29 -0.48 -4.13
N LEU A 10 1.62 -1.24 -4.98
CA LEU A 10 2.25 -1.91 -6.11
C LEU A 10 2.00 -1.06 -7.34
N VAL A 11 3.07 -0.51 -7.90
CA VAL A 11 3.01 0.36 -9.08
C VAL A 11 3.60 -0.35 -10.26
N LEU A 12 2.82 -0.48 -11.32
CA LEU A 12 3.25 -1.09 -12.58
C LEU A 12 3.12 -0.06 -13.70
N ASN A 13 4.25 0.26 -14.34
CA ASN A 13 4.30 1.23 -15.43
C ASN A 13 3.62 2.57 -15.07
N GLY A 14 3.85 3.04 -13.86
CA GLY A 14 3.30 4.32 -13.40
C GLY A 14 1.87 4.27 -12.87
N ASN A 15 1.24 3.10 -12.90
CA ASN A 15 -0.13 2.93 -12.42
C ASN A 15 -0.17 2.11 -11.14
N ILE A 16 -0.95 2.57 -10.17
CA ILE A 16 -1.16 1.82 -8.93
C ILE A 16 -2.17 0.71 -9.24
N ILE A 17 -1.72 -0.53 -9.16
CA ILE A 17 -2.58 -1.69 -9.45
C ILE A 17 -3.01 -2.44 -8.20
N GLU A 18 -2.34 -2.20 -7.08
CA GLU A 18 -2.67 -2.86 -5.83
C GLU A 18 -2.25 -2.01 -4.65
N HIS A 19 -3.01 -2.07 -3.57
CA HIS A 19 -2.66 -1.42 -2.31
C HIS A 19 -2.95 -2.36 -1.15
N THR A 20 -2.04 -2.39 -0.18
CA THR A 20 -2.13 -3.28 0.98
C THR A 20 -1.98 -2.46 2.25
N TYR A 21 -2.91 -2.65 3.19
CA TYR A 21 -2.84 -2.03 4.50
C TYR A 21 -1.65 -2.57 5.29
N LYS A 22 -0.90 -1.65 5.93
CA LYS A 22 0.18 -2.01 6.85
C LYS A 22 -0.03 -1.33 8.20
N ALA A 23 0.36 -2.01 9.26
CA ALA A 23 0.17 -1.52 10.62
C ALA A 23 1.08 -0.34 10.95
N SER A 24 2.27 -0.30 10.36
CA SER A 24 3.23 0.77 10.61
C SER A 24 4.11 1.00 9.39
N MET A 25 4.79 2.16 9.38
CA MET A 25 5.74 2.45 8.31
C MET A 25 6.91 1.46 8.33
N ALA A 26 7.35 1.04 9.50
CA ALA A 26 8.42 0.05 9.62
C ALA A 26 8.04 -1.27 8.96
N ASP A 27 6.82 -1.75 9.19
CA ASP A 27 6.31 -2.97 8.56
C ASP A 27 6.21 -2.80 7.05
N CYS A 28 5.75 -1.64 6.61
CA CYS A 28 5.62 -1.34 5.19
C CYS A 28 6.97 -1.37 4.49
N LEU A 29 7.98 -0.72 5.07
CA LEU A 29 9.33 -0.68 4.51
C LEU A 29 9.98 -2.05 4.48
N LYS A 30 9.74 -2.87 5.49
CA LYS A 30 10.24 -4.24 5.54
C LYS A 30 9.62 -5.07 4.42
N SER A 31 8.31 -5.00 4.25
CA SER A 31 7.59 -5.71 3.20
C SER A 31 8.03 -5.23 1.82
N ARG A 32 8.21 -3.93 1.65
CA ARG A 32 8.69 -3.33 0.40
C ARG A 32 10.05 -3.87 0.02
N ARG A 33 10.97 -3.95 0.99
CA ARG A 33 12.33 -4.44 0.75
C ARG A 33 12.30 -5.89 0.26
N ILE A 34 11.52 -6.72 0.92
CA ILE A 34 11.40 -8.15 0.56
C ILE A 34 10.76 -8.29 -0.83
N ALA A 35 9.67 -7.59 -1.07
CA ALA A 35 8.95 -7.67 -2.34
C ALA A 35 9.78 -7.14 -3.51
N GLN A 36 10.52 -6.07 -3.30
CA GLN A 36 11.33 -5.45 -4.36
C GLN A 36 12.48 -6.34 -4.82
N ARG A 37 12.93 -7.26 -3.97
CA ARG A 37 13.96 -8.24 -4.35
C ARG A 37 13.47 -9.27 -5.34
N GLU A 38 12.17 -9.53 -5.35
CA GLU A 38 11.57 -10.59 -6.15
C GLU A 38 11.06 -10.11 -7.50
N VAL A 39 11.10 -8.80 -7.74
CA VAL A 39 10.57 -8.21 -8.96
C VAL A 39 11.61 -7.33 -9.65
N ASN A 40 11.41 -7.10 -10.95
CA ASN A 40 12.25 -6.20 -11.71
C ASN A 40 11.92 -4.74 -11.35
N PRO A 41 12.85 -3.98 -10.74
CA PRO A 41 12.57 -2.61 -10.33
C PRO A 41 12.35 -1.63 -11.50
N GLU A 42 12.65 -2.02 -12.72
CA GLU A 42 12.38 -1.19 -13.88
C GLU A 42 10.90 -1.18 -14.25
N SER A 43 10.20 -2.27 -13.97
CA SER A 43 8.79 -2.43 -14.35
C SER A 43 7.86 -2.29 -13.16
N VAL A 44 8.25 -2.83 -12.02
CA VAL A 44 7.41 -2.92 -10.84
C VAL A 44 8.07 -2.21 -9.68
N ILE A 45 7.36 -1.25 -9.09
CA ILE A 45 7.86 -0.48 -7.96
C ILE A 45 6.91 -0.64 -6.79
N PHE A 46 7.45 -0.93 -5.62
CA PHE A 46 6.68 -0.92 -4.38
C PHE A 46 6.95 0.38 -3.66
N SER A 47 5.91 1.01 -3.17
CA SER A 47 6.01 2.30 -2.48
C SER A 47 5.22 2.28 -1.19
N CYS A 48 5.78 2.86 -0.13
CA CYS A 48 5.09 3.03 1.15
C CYS A 48 4.62 4.46 1.26
N LYS A 49 3.32 4.64 1.47
CA LYS A 49 2.72 5.97 1.61
C LYS A 49 1.70 6.02 2.73
N LYS A 50 1.56 7.20 3.31
CA LYS A 50 0.50 7.48 4.27
C LYS A 50 -0.66 8.08 3.47
N LEU A 51 -1.78 7.38 3.44
CA LEU A 51 -2.92 7.74 2.60
C LEU A 51 -4.19 7.85 3.42
N LYS A 52 -5.06 8.75 3.00
CA LYS A 52 -6.42 8.82 3.50
C LYS A 52 -7.26 7.88 2.63
N VAL A 53 -7.87 6.88 3.28
CA VAL A 53 -8.56 5.82 2.57
C VAL A 53 -9.89 5.50 3.21
N LYS A 54 -10.77 4.90 2.44
CA LYS A 54 -11.99 4.29 2.95
C LYS A 54 -11.68 2.82 3.23
N THR A 55 -11.93 2.38 4.45
CA THR A 55 -11.62 1.02 4.88
C THR A 55 -12.87 0.29 5.34
N GLU A 56 -12.76 -1.03 5.40
CA GLU A 56 -13.80 -1.92 5.87
C GLU A 56 -13.14 -3.07 6.61
N ILE A 57 -13.79 -3.53 7.68
CA ILE A 57 -13.34 -4.72 8.38
C ILE A 57 -14.02 -5.92 7.72
N TYR A 58 -13.20 -6.85 7.25
CA TYR A 58 -13.69 -8.03 6.55
C TYR A 58 -12.94 -9.26 7.06
N MET A 59 -13.69 -10.24 7.55
CA MET A 59 -13.16 -11.52 8.05
C MET A 59 -12.01 -11.35 9.06
N GLY A 60 -12.17 -10.39 9.97
CA GLY A 60 -11.18 -10.15 11.03
C GLY A 60 -9.98 -9.32 10.58
N GLY A 61 -9.93 -8.88 9.33
CA GLY A 61 -8.87 -8.03 8.80
C GLY A 61 -9.42 -6.72 8.26
N LYS A 62 -8.54 -5.72 8.17
CA LYS A 62 -8.88 -4.42 7.60
C LYS A 62 -8.52 -4.40 6.13
N LYS A 63 -9.45 -3.96 5.30
CA LYS A 63 -9.27 -3.87 3.86
C LYS A 63 -9.47 -2.44 3.40
N ILE A 64 -8.60 -1.99 2.51
CA ILE A 64 -8.73 -0.70 1.86
C ILE A 64 -9.70 -0.85 0.69
N LEU A 65 -10.81 -0.09 0.75
CA LEU A 65 -11.81 -0.09 -0.32
C LEU A 65 -11.49 0.94 -1.39
N LYS A 66 -11.00 2.11 -0.97
CA LYS A 66 -10.76 3.20 -1.89
C LYS A 66 -9.72 4.16 -1.32
N ILE A 67 -8.83 4.64 -2.16
CA ILE A 67 -7.89 5.70 -1.82
C ILE A 67 -8.59 7.03 -2.08
N LEU A 68 -8.77 7.83 -1.04
CA LEU A 68 -9.44 9.12 -1.12
C LEU A 68 -8.48 10.27 -1.40
N GLU A 69 -7.25 10.14 -0.91
CA GLU A 69 -6.24 11.17 -1.05
C GLU A 69 -4.87 10.52 -1.14
N ASP A 70 -4.18 10.76 -2.26
CA ASP A 70 -2.84 10.25 -2.50
C ASP A 70 -1.88 11.43 -2.49
N LYS A 71 -1.40 11.78 -1.30
CA LYS A 71 -0.38 12.80 -1.14
C LYS A 71 0.90 12.16 -0.61
N PRO A 72 2.01 12.45 -1.25
CA PRO A 72 3.31 11.98 -0.77
C PRO A 72 3.64 12.54 0.60
#